data_03005ddd60996b2bf96b1bdf8774eb16
#
_entry.id   03005ddd60996b2bf96b1bdf8774eb16
#
_cell.length_a   1.000
_cell.length_b   1.000
_cell.length_c   1.000
_cell.angle_alpha   90.00
_cell.angle_beta   90.00
_cell.angle_gamma   90.00
#
_symmetry.space_group_name_H-M   'P 1'
#
loop_
_entity.id
_entity.type
_entity.pdbx_description
1 polymer ?
#
loop_
_entity_poly.entity_id
_entity_poly.type
_entity_poly.pdbx_seq_one_letter_code
_entity_poly.pdbx_strand_id
1 'polypeptide(L)'
;MDSRTVVKNLRWKPKVSDCVLFLICLLYLIQYSDRVNIATAADAIRHDLQLSNTKLGFAFSAFAYPYAIVQLFGGWLGDKFGPRRILAGFGLIVACASLLTGFVGGIVSLVICRILLGIGESSTLATATSAMARWLPAERRGLGQGITHACARLGSALTPPIVVLLMTFWSWRGAFIIAGAISLLWIVAWYWYFRDDPAKHPGMTPEELATLPTAPIRKQRVKVPVKRLLRRILPVTLVDFCYAWTLWVFLTWLPSFFMHNYHLNLRDSALFTSGVFLAGIVGDMVGGVLSDHVYKRTGDLQKARRNIIILGMGGALIFLLPVMFLTDLTVVSICLCVAFFSMELVIAPLWAVPMDITPRYAGTASGFMNIGFGVAGIASPLIFGFIIDKTGNWHLPFVLSIGLLLLGIALSFWMRPDKPFIDRDDSAPSTETLGIVGAKV
;
A
#
# COMPACT_ATOMS: atom_id res chain seq x y z
N MET A 1 -35.03 47.17 22.30
CA MET A 1 -34.24 46.59 21.18
C MET A 1 -33.29 45.53 21.77
N ASP A 2 -33.73 44.33 21.71
CA ASP A 2 -33.09 43.22 22.44
C ASP A 2 -32.36 42.33 21.41
N SER A 3 -31.05 42.50 21.30
CA SER A 3 -30.21 41.74 20.39
C SER A 3 -29.68 40.52 21.11
N ARG A 4 -30.52 39.50 21.30
CA ARG A 4 -30.08 38.19 21.74
C ARG A 4 -29.41 37.47 20.58
N THR A 5 -28.12 37.56 20.51
CA THR A 5 -27.24 36.74 19.67
C THR A 5 -27.47 35.26 20.04
N VAL A 6 -28.22 34.58 19.20
CA VAL A 6 -28.36 33.10 19.29
C VAL A 6 -27.01 32.48 18.95
N VAL A 7 -26.20 32.24 19.97
CA VAL A 7 -25.05 31.34 19.83
C VAL A 7 -25.59 29.94 19.53
N LYS A 8 -25.71 29.61 18.26
CA LYS A 8 -25.95 28.24 17.81
C LYS A 8 -24.77 27.42 18.32
N ASN A 9 -24.99 26.66 19.40
CA ASN A 9 -24.10 25.58 19.79
C ASN A 9 -23.94 24.62 18.59
N LEU A 10 -22.93 24.83 17.78
CA LEU A 10 -22.50 23.89 16.75
C LEU A 10 -21.96 22.65 17.49
N ARG A 11 -22.84 21.77 17.95
CA ARG A 11 -22.46 20.40 18.23
C ARG A 11 -22.07 19.78 16.89
N TRP A 12 -20.77 19.73 16.65
CA TRP A 12 -20.18 19.06 15.49
C TRP A 12 -20.56 17.57 15.56
N LYS A 13 -21.63 17.19 14.90
CA LYS A 13 -21.98 15.77 14.73
C LYS A 13 -21.19 15.29 13.52
N PRO A 14 -20.28 14.31 13.70
CA PRO A 14 -19.54 13.77 12.57
C PRO A 14 -20.54 13.22 11.54
N LYS A 15 -20.29 13.52 10.26
CA LYS A 15 -21.11 12.98 9.17
C LYS A 15 -20.93 11.47 9.09
N VAL A 16 -21.96 10.77 8.61
CA VAL A 16 -21.88 9.30 8.45
C VAL A 16 -20.75 8.92 7.50
N SER A 17 -20.52 9.68 6.43
CA SER A 17 -19.42 9.51 5.50
C SER A 17 -18.03 9.66 6.16
N ASP A 18 -17.89 10.55 7.15
CA ASP A 18 -16.63 10.72 7.87
C ASP A 18 -16.37 9.50 8.79
N CYS A 19 -17.41 8.92 9.40
CA CYS A 19 -17.27 7.67 10.18
C CYS A 19 -16.92 6.48 9.28
N VAL A 20 -17.47 6.38 8.09
CA VAL A 20 -17.10 5.36 7.10
C VAL A 20 -15.65 5.51 6.69
N LEU A 21 -15.20 6.74 6.39
CA LEU A 21 -13.80 7.02 6.08
C LEU A 21 -12.88 6.65 7.24
N PHE A 22 -13.26 6.97 8.48
CA PHE A 22 -12.49 6.59 9.68
C PHE A 22 -12.35 5.07 9.81
N LEU A 23 -13.42 4.29 9.58
CA LEU A 23 -13.33 2.82 9.60
C LEU A 23 -12.39 2.29 8.51
N ILE A 24 -12.37 2.90 7.32
CA ILE A 24 -11.43 2.55 6.25
C ILE A 24 -9.99 2.92 6.66
N CYS A 25 -9.78 4.07 7.30
CA CYS A 25 -8.49 4.47 7.84
C CYS A 25 -7.95 3.45 8.85
N LEU A 26 -8.80 3.00 9.77
CA LEU A 26 -8.44 1.95 10.74
C LEU A 26 -8.10 0.63 10.04
N LEU A 27 -8.83 0.26 8.97
CA LEU A 27 -8.50 -0.93 8.17
C LEU A 27 -7.09 -0.86 7.58
N TYR A 28 -6.73 0.28 6.99
CA TYR A 28 -5.40 0.49 6.41
C TYR A 28 -4.31 0.45 7.49
N LEU A 29 -4.57 1.05 8.64
CA LEU A 29 -3.65 1.00 9.79
C LEU A 29 -3.42 -0.43 10.25
N ILE A 30 -4.49 -1.21 10.48
CA ILE A 30 -4.43 -2.60 10.92
C ILE A 30 -3.67 -3.46 9.90
N GLN A 31 -4.01 -3.34 8.60
CA GLN A 31 -3.42 -4.13 7.55
C GLN A 31 -1.89 -3.92 7.44
N TYR A 32 -1.44 -2.67 7.51
CA TYR A 32 0.00 -2.38 7.46
C TYR A 32 0.71 -2.73 8.78
N SER A 33 0.00 -2.71 9.90
CA SER A 33 0.50 -3.26 11.16
C SER A 33 0.74 -4.78 11.05
N ASP A 34 -0.18 -5.54 10.46
CA ASP A 34 -0.02 -7.00 10.27
C ASP A 34 1.18 -7.35 9.38
N ARG A 35 1.52 -6.50 8.40
CA ARG A 35 2.70 -6.69 7.55
C ARG A 35 4.02 -6.50 8.30
N VAL A 36 4.09 -5.53 9.22
CA VAL A 36 5.32 -5.19 9.95
C VAL A 36 5.44 -6.00 11.26
N ASN A 37 4.34 -6.48 11.80
CA ASN A 37 4.32 -7.25 13.05
C ASN A 37 5.30 -8.45 13.02
N ILE A 38 5.27 -9.24 11.95
CA ILE A 38 6.14 -10.41 11.81
C ILE A 38 7.61 -10.01 11.67
N ALA A 39 7.92 -8.88 11.04
CA ALA A 39 9.29 -8.39 10.90
C ALA A 39 9.87 -7.97 12.27
N THR A 40 9.06 -7.33 13.11
CA THR A 40 9.45 -6.93 14.46
C THR A 40 9.66 -8.14 15.37
N ALA A 41 8.81 -9.17 15.25
CA ALA A 41 8.90 -10.40 16.02
C ALA A 41 9.86 -11.44 15.40
N ALA A 42 10.53 -11.11 14.28
CA ALA A 42 11.28 -12.04 13.44
C ALA A 42 12.31 -12.88 14.21
N ASP A 43 13.14 -12.24 15.03
CA ASP A 43 14.18 -12.93 15.79
C ASP A 43 13.63 -13.82 16.89
N ALA A 44 12.56 -13.38 17.56
CA ALA A 44 11.89 -14.20 18.57
C ALA A 44 11.23 -15.43 17.91
N ILE A 45 10.58 -15.28 16.76
CA ILE A 45 10.00 -16.39 15.99
C ILE A 45 11.10 -17.33 15.51
N ARG A 46 12.20 -16.78 14.97
CA ARG A 46 13.34 -17.56 14.48
C ARG A 46 13.96 -18.42 15.56
N HIS A 47 14.19 -17.84 16.73
CA HIS A 47 14.77 -18.55 17.87
C HIS A 47 13.81 -19.62 18.41
N ASP A 48 12.54 -19.30 18.59
CA ASP A 48 11.55 -20.20 19.18
C ASP A 48 11.21 -21.40 18.27
N LEU A 49 11.11 -21.17 16.95
CA LEU A 49 10.82 -22.21 15.95
C LEU A 49 12.08 -22.83 15.32
N GLN A 50 13.27 -22.48 15.79
CA GLN A 50 14.58 -22.96 15.29
C GLN A 50 14.69 -22.82 13.75
N LEU A 51 14.40 -21.63 13.22
CA LEU A 51 14.41 -21.35 11.78
C LEU A 51 15.75 -20.72 11.35
N SER A 52 16.20 -21.06 10.14
CA SER A 52 17.23 -20.27 9.44
C SER A 52 16.64 -18.96 8.90
N ASN A 53 17.49 -17.99 8.54
CA ASN A 53 17.06 -16.73 7.90
C ASN A 53 16.40 -16.99 6.54
N THR A 54 16.87 -18.00 5.79
CA THR A 54 16.23 -18.43 4.53
C THR A 54 14.80 -18.90 4.76
N LYS A 55 14.57 -19.75 5.78
CA LYS A 55 13.20 -20.22 6.12
C LYS A 55 12.31 -19.07 6.58
N LEU A 56 12.86 -18.13 7.36
CA LEU A 56 12.13 -16.94 7.79
C LEU A 56 11.79 -16.04 6.59
N GLY A 57 12.74 -15.79 5.69
CA GLY A 57 12.52 -15.06 4.44
C GLY A 57 11.49 -15.72 3.55
N PHE A 58 11.45 -17.06 3.49
CA PHE A 58 10.39 -17.81 2.79
C PHE A 58 9.03 -17.60 3.43
N ALA A 59 8.94 -17.57 4.77
CA ALA A 59 7.69 -17.25 5.47
C ALA A 59 7.21 -15.81 5.17
N PHE A 60 8.13 -14.83 5.10
CA PHE A 60 7.80 -13.47 4.68
C PHE A 60 7.25 -13.43 3.26
N SER A 61 7.93 -14.13 2.33
CA SER A 61 7.53 -14.22 0.92
C SER A 61 6.20 -14.90 0.71
N ALA A 62 5.85 -15.87 1.57
CA ALA A 62 4.63 -16.67 1.46
C ALA A 62 3.33 -15.83 1.45
N PHE A 63 3.36 -14.66 2.08
CA PHE A 63 2.29 -13.67 2.02
C PHE A 63 2.08 -13.11 0.60
N ALA A 64 3.17 -12.82 -0.11
CA ALA A 64 3.10 -12.09 -1.37
C ALA A 64 2.55 -12.93 -2.54
N TYR A 65 2.69 -14.27 -2.51
CA TYR A 65 2.17 -15.14 -3.57
C TYR A 65 0.65 -15.01 -3.76
N PRO A 66 -0.18 -15.31 -2.75
CA PRO A 66 -1.63 -15.18 -2.91
C PRO A 66 -2.06 -13.72 -3.02
N TYR A 67 -1.37 -12.79 -2.35
CA TYR A 67 -1.65 -11.36 -2.45
C TYR A 67 -1.58 -10.90 -3.92
N ALA A 68 -0.50 -11.21 -4.63
CA ALA A 68 -0.30 -10.81 -6.02
C ALA A 68 -1.35 -11.42 -6.98
N ILE A 69 -1.80 -12.65 -6.72
CA ILE A 69 -2.76 -13.35 -7.58
C ILE A 69 -4.19 -12.87 -7.31
N VAL A 70 -4.60 -12.89 -6.04
CA VAL A 70 -6.00 -12.65 -5.66
C VAL A 70 -6.40 -11.17 -5.80
N GLN A 71 -5.46 -10.24 -5.64
CA GLN A 71 -5.74 -8.81 -5.81
C GLN A 71 -6.26 -8.45 -7.22
N LEU A 72 -5.92 -9.23 -8.25
CA LEU A 72 -6.44 -9.02 -9.62
C LEU A 72 -7.96 -9.14 -9.67
N PHE A 73 -8.53 -9.95 -8.79
CA PHE A 73 -9.97 -10.19 -8.70
C PHE A 73 -10.65 -9.36 -7.61
N GLY A 74 -9.87 -8.75 -6.70
CA GLY A 74 -10.37 -8.07 -5.51
C GLY A 74 -11.36 -6.95 -5.82
N GLY A 75 -11.03 -6.10 -6.79
CA GLY A 75 -11.93 -5.03 -7.23
C GLY A 75 -13.25 -5.54 -7.81
N TRP A 76 -13.21 -6.60 -8.64
CA TRP A 76 -14.39 -7.23 -9.20
C TRP A 76 -15.28 -7.88 -8.12
N LEU A 77 -14.67 -8.51 -7.11
CA LEU A 77 -15.40 -9.08 -5.97
C LEU A 77 -16.15 -7.98 -5.21
N GLY A 78 -15.48 -6.87 -4.89
CA GLY A 78 -16.08 -5.72 -4.20
C GLY A 78 -17.23 -5.08 -4.99
N ASP A 79 -17.09 -4.97 -6.32
CA ASP A 79 -18.12 -4.43 -7.20
C ASP A 79 -19.34 -5.37 -7.32
N LYS A 80 -19.11 -6.71 -7.35
CA LYS A 80 -20.17 -7.73 -7.52
C LYS A 80 -20.94 -8.02 -6.24
N PHE A 81 -20.26 -8.21 -5.12
CA PHE A 81 -20.85 -8.66 -3.86
C PHE A 81 -21.05 -7.56 -2.82
N GLY A 82 -20.55 -6.36 -3.11
CA GLY A 82 -20.57 -5.18 -2.24
C GLY A 82 -19.41 -5.13 -1.25
N PRO A 83 -18.89 -3.92 -0.96
CA PRO A 83 -17.79 -3.69 -0.03
C PRO A 83 -18.07 -4.21 1.38
N ARG A 84 -19.33 -4.15 1.84
CA ARG A 84 -19.71 -4.61 3.19
C ARG A 84 -19.33 -6.06 3.43
N ARG A 85 -19.71 -6.96 2.51
CA ARG A 85 -19.47 -8.40 2.64
C ARG A 85 -18.04 -8.78 2.34
N ILE A 86 -17.45 -8.16 1.32
CA ILE A 86 -16.09 -8.52 0.88
C ILE A 86 -15.06 -8.07 1.93
N LEU A 87 -15.12 -6.83 2.44
CA LEU A 87 -14.17 -6.39 3.47
C LEU A 87 -14.35 -7.17 4.78
N ALA A 88 -15.59 -7.51 5.16
CA ALA A 88 -15.81 -8.35 6.35
C ALA A 88 -15.30 -9.78 6.15
N GLY A 89 -15.58 -10.43 5.01
CA GLY A 89 -15.16 -11.80 4.74
C GLY A 89 -13.64 -11.94 4.60
N PHE A 90 -13.01 -11.06 3.83
CA PHE A 90 -11.55 -11.05 3.69
C PHE A 90 -10.86 -10.60 5.00
N GLY A 91 -11.44 -9.63 5.72
CA GLY A 91 -10.99 -9.25 7.05
C GLY A 91 -11.04 -10.42 8.04
N LEU A 92 -12.08 -11.28 7.97
CA LEU A 92 -12.16 -12.47 8.81
C LEU A 92 -11.02 -13.44 8.53
N ILE A 93 -10.62 -13.61 7.26
CA ILE A 93 -9.45 -14.41 6.91
C ILE A 93 -8.18 -13.80 7.53
N VAL A 94 -8.01 -12.46 7.48
CA VAL A 94 -6.89 -11.73 8.12
C VAL A 94 -6.89 -11.98 9.63
N ALA A 95 -8.03 -11.79 10.30
CA ALA A 95 -8.14 -11.97 11.74
C ALA A 95 -7.82 -13.42 12.15
N CYS A 96 -8.37 -14.41 11.45
CA CYS A 96 -8.06 -15.82 11.69
C CYS A 96 -6.56 -16.12 11.45
N ALA A 97 -5.96 -15.60 10.37
CA ALA A 97 -4.55 -15.79 10.07
C ALA A 97 -3.65 -15.21 11.17
N SER A 98 -3.94 -14.00 11.64
CA SER A 98 -3.21 -13.34 12.73
C SER A 98 -3.39 -14.12 14.06
N LEU A 99 -4.61 -14.51 14.43
CA LEU A 99 -4.87 -15.33 15.61
C LEU A 99 -4.11 -16.66 15.55
N LEU A 100 -4.24 -17.40 14.43
CA LEU A 100 -3.58 -18.69 14.24
C LEU A 100 -2.06 -18.59 14.25
N THR A 101 -1.48 -17.45 13.84
CA THR A 101 -0.04 -17.20 13.93
C THR A 101 0.44 -17.27 15.40
N GLY A 102 -0.39 -16.89 16.38
CA GLY A 102 -0.08 -17.05 17.79
C GLY A 102 0.07 -18.52 18.28
N PHE A 103 -0.41 -19.48 17.50
CA PHE A 103 -0.41 -20.91 17.86
C PHE A 103 0.50 -21.77 16.96
N VAL A 104 1.30 -21.17 16.08
CA VAL A 104 2.17 -21.93 15.17
C VAL A 104 3.28 -22.66 15.93
N GLY A 105 3.54 -23.91 15.55
CA GLY A 105 4.61 -24.75 16.13
C GLY A 105 5.78 -25.02 15.18
N GLY A 106 5.80 -24.43 13.95
CA GLY A 106 6.87 -24.65 13.00
C GLY A 106 6.67 -23.89 11.69
N ILE A 107 7.63 -24.06 10.77
CA ILE A 107 7.64 -23.34 9.50
C ILE A 107 6.40 -23.58 8.65
N VAL A 108 5.88 -24.81 8.59
CA VAL A 108 4.73 -25.13 7.73
C VAL A 108 3.48 -24.39 8.19
N SER A 109 3.15 -24.42 9.49
CA SER A 109 2.01 -23.71 10.05
C SER A 109 2.18 -22.19 9.91
N LEU A 110 3.39 -21.66 10.08
CA LEU A 110 3.68 -20.24 9.86
C LEU A 110 3.43 -19.84 8.41
N VAL A 111 3.91 -20.61 7.44
CA VAL A 111 3.70 -20.37 6.00
C VAL A 111 2.21 -20.41 5.65
N ILE A 112 1.44 -21.36 6.19
CA ILE A 112 0.00 -21.44 5.96
C ILE A 112 -0.69 -20.16 6.48
N CYS A 113 -0.36 -19.71 7.68
CA CYS A 113 -0.91 -18.46 8.22
C CYS A 113 -0.54 -17.25 7.35
N ARG A 114 0.68 -17.17 6.82
CA ARG A 114 1.12 -16.10 5.90
C ARG A 114 0.37 -16.14 4.57
N ILE A 115 0.13 -17.33 4.02
CA ILE A 115 -0.70 -17.51 2.81
C ILE A 115 -2.14 -17.02 3.07
N LEU A 116 -2.74 -17.41 4.18
CA LEU A 116 -4.08 -16.96 4.56
C LEU A 116 -4.13 -15.43 4.72
N LEU A 117 -3.12 -14.85 5.38
CA LEU A 117 -3.02 -13.40 5.53
C LEU A 117 -2.96 -12.70 4.17
N GLY A 118 -2.13 -13.21 3.24
CA GLY A 118 -2.01 -12.69 1.88
C GLY A 118 -3.31 -12.76 1.09
N ILE A 119 -4.08 -13.84 1.21
CA ILE A 119 -5.43 -13.95 0.64
C ILE A 119 -6.33 -12.88 1.24
N GLY A 120 -6.36 -12.77 2.57
CA GLY A 120 -7.24 -11.84 3.28
C GLY A 120 -6.97 -10.36 2.99
N GLU A 121 -5.72 -9.98 2.78
CA GLU A 121 -5.37 -8.60 2.47
C GLU A 121 -5.53 -8.22 0.99
N SER A 122 -5.52 -9.18 0.09
CA SER A 122 -5.45 -8.96 -1.36
C SER A 122 -6.60 -8.14 -1.94
N SER A 123 -7.80 -8.27 -1.39
CA SER A 123 -9.00 -7.57 -1.90
C SER A 123 -9.23 -6.21 -1.24
N THR A 124 -8.50 -5.88 -0.17
CA THR A 124 -8.81 -4.78 0.72
C THR A 124 -8.72 -3.42 0.04
N LEU A 125 -7.59 -3.12 -0.59
CA LEU A 125 -7.34 -1.78 -1.16
C LEU A 125 -8.34 -1.45 -2.27
N ALA A 126 -8.58 -2.38 -3.19
CA ALA A 126 -9.50 -2.17 -4.31
C ALA A 126 -10.96 -2.04 -3.83
N THR A 127 -11.35 -2.87 -2.85
CA THR A 127 -12.71 -2.84 -2.30
C THR A 127 -12.95 -1.60 -1.42
N ALA A 128 -11.95 -1.17 -0.64
CA ALA A 128 -12.02 0.06 0.14
C ALA A 128 -12.15 1.30 -0.77
N THR A 129 -11.43 1.33 -1.89
CA THR A 129 -11.58 2.38 -2.92
C THR A 129 -13.00 2.39 -3.50
N SER A 130 -13.60 1.21 -3.76
CA SER A 130 -15.00 1.11 -4.20
C SER A 130 -15.98 1.62 -3.14
N ALA A 131 -15.72 1.35 -1.85
CA ALA A 131 -16.53 1.88 -0.74
C ALA A 131 -16.42 3.41 -0.66
N MET A 132 -15.21 3.98 -0.73
CA MET A 132 -14.99 5.43 -0.74
C MET A 132 -15.67 6.11 -1.93
N ALA A 133 -15.66 5.49 -3.11
CA ALA A 133 -16.33 6.03 -4.29
C ALA A 133 -17.84 6.17 -4.14
N ARG A 134 -18.47 5.37 -3.27
CA ARG A 134 -19.92 5.42 -2.96
C ARG A 134 -20.26 6.40 -1.82
N TRP A 135 -19.34 6.56 -0.86
CA TRP A 135 -19.56 7.26 0.40
C TRP A 135 -18.91 8.64 0.47
N LEU A 136 -18.08 9.00 -0.51
CA LEU A 136 -17.43 10.31 -0.56
C LEU A 136 -17.84 11.08 -1.82
N PRO A 137 -18.14 12.39 -1.70
CA PRO A 137 -18.26 13.28 -2.83
C PRO A 137 -16.99 13.24 -3.70
N ALA A 138 -17.13 13.51 -5.00
CA ALA A 138 -16.02 13.43 -5.95
C ALA A 138 -14.82 14.31 -5.53
N GLU A 139 -15.10 15.49 -4.97
CA GLU A 139 -14.11 16.49 -4.52
C GLU A 139 -13.31 16.01 -3.30
N ARG A 140 -13.88 15.11 -2.49
CA ARG A 140 -13.24 14.58 -1.27
C ARG A 140 -12.55 13.23 -1.46
N ARG A 141 -12.66 12.59 -2.62
CA ARG A 141 -12.08 11.26 -2.88
C ARG A 141 -10.55 11.27 -2.83
N GLY A 142 -9.92 12.29 -3.41
CA GLY A 142 -8.46 12.44 -3.35
C GLY A 142 -7.95 12.58 -1.92
N LEU A 143 -8.61 13.43 -1.13
CA LEU A 143 -8.30 13.58 0.30
C LEU A 143 -8.53 12.27 1.07
N GLY A 144 -9.63 11.55 0.78
CA GLY A 144 -9.92 10.26 1.39
C GLY A 144 -8.82 9.22 1.13
N GLN A 145 -8.34 9.11 -0.11
CA GLN A 145 -7.22 8.25 -0.47
C GLN A 145 -5.93 8.67 0.25
N GLY A 146 -5.61 9.96 0.26
CA GLY A 146 -4.42 10.46 0.95
C GLY A 146 -4.41 10.14 2.45
N ILE A 147 -5.54 10.34 3.14
CA ILE A 147 -5.66 10.04 4.57
C ILE A 147 -5.54 8.53 4.83
N THR A 148 -6.17 7.68 4.00
CA THR A 148 -6.08 6.22 4.18
C THR A 148 -4.65 5.71 3.98
N HIS A 149 -3.92 6.21 2.98
CA HIS A 149 -2.51 5.88 2.79
C HIS A 149 -1.62 6.39 3.93
N ALA A 150 -1.86 7.60 4.44
CA ALA A 150 -1.18 8.11 5.63
C ALA A 150 -1.40 7.20 6.85
N CYS A 151 -2.63 6.69 7.06
CA CYS A 151 -2.92 5.73 8.12
C CYS A 151 -2.20 4.38 7.91
N ALA A 152 -2.02 3.94 6.66
CA ALA A 152 -1.20 2.77 6.36
C ALA A 152 0.26 2.94 6.81
N ARG A 153 0.88 4.07 6.46
CA ARG A 153 2.26 4.39 6.88
C ARG A 153 2.36 4.56 8.39
N LEU A 154 1.36 5.19 9.01
CA LEU A 154 1.29 5.30 10.48
C LEU A 154 1.21 3.92 11.13
N GLY A 155 0.44 2.99 10.58
CA GLY A 155 0.40 1.59 11.02
C GLY A 155 1.78 0.96 10.99
N SER A 156 2.52 1.08 9.88
CA SER A 156 3.89 0.57 9.79
C SER A 156 4.83 1.18 10.83
N ALA A 157 4.73 2.49 11.09
CA ALA A 157 5.61 3.20 12.02
C ALA A 157 5.29 2.89 13.49
N LEU A 158 4.03 2.73 13.84
CA LEU A 158 3.61 2.45 15.23
C LEU A 158 3.78 0.97 15.62
N THR A 159 3.78 0.08 14.65
CA THR A 159 3.81 -1.37 14.92
C THR A 159 5.06 -1.82 15.67
N PRO A 160 6.30 -1.46 15.31
CA PRO A 160 7.47 -1.95 16.03
C PRO A 160 7.43 -1.66 17.52
N PRO A 161 7.22 -0.41 18.01
CA PRO A 161 7.17 -0.16 19.44
C PRO A 161 5.96 -0.81 20.13
N ILE A 162 4.79 -0.92 19.46
CA ILE A 162 3.62 -1.58 20.02
C ILE A 162 3.89 -3.07 20.20
N VAL A 163 4.45 -3.74 19.18
CA VAL A 163 4.77 -5.17 19.25
C VAL A 163 5.79 -5.45 20.36
N VAL A 164 6.83 -4.62 20.48
CA VAL A 164 7.81 -4.75 21.56
C VAL A 164 7.14 -4.59 22.91
N LEU A 165 6.28 -3.58 23.09
CA LEU A 165 5.53 -3.38 24.32
C LEU A 165 4.67 -4.62 24.64
N LEU A 166 3.96 -5.18 23.67
CA LEU A 166 3.17 -6.40 23.88
C LEU A 166 4.05 -7.60 24.24
N MET A 167 5.23 -7.71 23.61
CA MET A 167 6.19 -8.78 23.90
C MET A 167 6.82 -8.67 25.30
N THR A 168 6.81 -7.51 25.95
CA THR A 168 7.28 -7.39 27.35
C THR A 168 6.32 -8.01 28.35
N PHE A 169 5.01 -8.03 28.02
CA PHE A 169 3.98 -8.60 28.90
C PHE A 169 3.59 -10.02 28.49
N TRP A 170 3.63 -10.30 27.20
CA TRP A 170 3.33 -11.60 26.61
C TRP A 170 4.45 -11.95 25.60
N SER A 171 4.54 -13.22 25.22
CA SER A 171 5.46 -13.61 24.15
C SER A 171 5.04 -12.98 22.79
N TRP A 172 5.88 -13.16 21.75
CA TRP A 172 5.52 -12.77 20.38
C TRP A 172 4.17 -13.37 19.93
N ARG A 173 3.78 -14.53 20.45
CA ARG A 173 2.48 -15.15 20.19
C ARG A 173 1.33 -14.28 20.66
N GLY A 174 1.44 -13.69 21.85
CA GLY A 174 0.44 -12.77 22.39
C GLY A 174 0.24 -11.54 21.52
N ALA A 175 1.28 -10.99 20.93
CA ALA A 175 1.18 -9.85 20.00
C ALA A 175 0.31 -10.19 18.77
N PHE A 176 0.47 -11.39 18.20
CA PHE A 176 -0.37 -11.83 17.07
C PHE A 176 -1.82 -12.12 17.47
N ILE A 177 -2.04 -12.70 18.64
CA ILE A 177 -3.40 -12.94 19.16
C ILE A 177 -4.13 -11.60 19.36
N ILE A 178 -3.47 -10.61 19.94
CA ILE A 178 -4.04 -9.27 20.14
C ILE A 178 -4.32 -8.59 18.78
N ALA A 179 -3.40 -8.66 17.83
CA ALA A 179 -3.59 -8.11 16.49
C ALA A 179 -4.82 -8.75 15.79
N GLY A 180 -4.95 -10.07 15.86
CA GLY A 180 -6.12 -10.77 15.35
C GLY A 180 -7.44 -10.39 16.05
N ALA A 181 -7.41 -10.20 17.37
CA ALA A 181 -8.57 -9.73 18.13
C ALA A 181 -8.99 -8.30 17.73
N ILE A 182 -8.03 -7.39 17.52
CA ILE A 182 -8.28 -6.03 17.00
C ILE A 182 -8.92 -6.10 15.62
N SER A 183 -8.43 -6.97 14.74
CA SER A 183 -9.01 -7.20 13.42
C SER A 183 -10.45 -7.70 13.50
N LEU A 184 -10.78 -8.62 14.44
CA LEU A 184 -12.15 -9.08 14.68
C LEU A 184 -13.06 -7.94 15.15
N LEU A 185 -12.60 -7.11 16.09
CA LEU A 185 -13.37 -5.94 16.55
C LEU A 185 -13.65 -4.98 15.39
N TRP A 186 -12.66 -4.75 14.50
CA TRP A 186 -12.87 -3.94 13.33
C TRP A 186 -13.95 -4.54 12.40
N ILE A 187 -13.93 -5.86 12.17
CA ILE A 187 -14.91 -6.53 11.32
C ILE A 187 -16.33 -6.35 11.87
N VAL A 188 -16.50 -6.51 13.19
CA VAL A 188 -17.80 -6.32 13.85
C VAL A 188 -18.27 -4.87 13.66
N ALA A 189 -17.40 -3.89 13.91
CA ALA A 189 -17.70 -2.47 13.72
C ALA A 189 -18.07 -2.17 12.27
N TRP A 190 -17.27 -2.67 11.31
CA TRP A 190 -17.51 -2.49 9.88
C TRP A 190 -18.84 -3.09 9.44
N TYR A 191 -19.07 -4.35 9.77
CA TYR A 191 -20.28 -5.07 9.34
C TYR A 191 -21.54 -4.50 9.95
N TRP A 192 -21.47 -4.02 11.18
CA TRP A 192 -22.59 -3.38 11.87
C TRP A 192 -22.88 -1.98 11.32
N TYR A 193 -21.85 -1.17 11.09
CA TYR A 193 -22.01 0.24 10.73
C TYR A 193 -22.19 0.43 9.21
N PHE A 194 -21.31 -0.14 8.39
CA PHE A 194 -21.28 0.13 6.96
C PHE A 194 -22.50 -0.45 6.22
N ARG A 195 -22.99 0.29 5.22
CA ARG A 195 -24.02 -0.16 4.27
C ARG A 195 -23.50 0.04 2.84
N ASP A 196 -23.81 -0.90 1.94
CA ASP A 196 -23.42 -0.80 0.54
C ASP A 196 -24.14 0.33 -0.19
N ASP A 197 -25.35 0.64 0.26
CA ASP A 197 -26.18 1.75 -0.22
C ASP A 197 -26.27 2.82 0.88
N PRO A 198 -25.71 4.03 0.65
CA PRO A 198 -25.76 5.11 1.62
C PRO A 198 -27.19 5.49 2.05
N ALA A 199 -28.17 5.42 1.12
CA ALA A 199 -29.56 5.76 1.42
C ALA A 199 -30.20 4.82 2.45
N LYS A 200 -29.66 3.61 2.64
CA LYS A 200 -30.14 2.62 3.62
C LYS A 200 -29.48 2.72 5.00
N HIS A 201 -28.63 3.72 5.20
CA HIS A 201 -27.96 3.89 6.49
C HIS A 201 -28.87 4.69 7.45
N PRO A 202 -29.17 4.17 8.67
CA PRO A 202 -30.14 4.77 9.58
C PRO A 202 -29.76 6.17 10.09
N GLY A 203 -28.46 6.53 10.07
CA GLY A 203 -27.97 7.85 10.46
C GLY A 203 -27.79 8.84 9.32
N MET A 204 -28.14 8.46 8.07
CA MET A 204 -27.97 9.32 6.91
C MET A 204 -29.01 10.45 6.90
N THR A 205 -28.54 11.69 6.74
CA THR A 205 -29.43 12.84 6.57
C THR A 205 -29.68 13.10 5.09
N PRO A 206 -30.90 13.68 4.72
CA PRO A 206 -31.17 14.02 3.34
C PRO A 206 -30.15 15.00 2.73
N GLU A 207 -29.66 15.94 3.55
CA GLU A 207 -28.65 16.91 3.12
C GLU A 207 -27.29 16.24 2.82
N GLU A 208 -26.87 15.29 3.66
CA GLU A 208 -25.63 14.52 3.41
C GLU A 208 -25.79 13.61 2.20
N LEU A 209 -26.92 12.92 2.07
CA LEU A 209 -27.22 12.06 0.93
C LEU A 209 -27.18 12.82 -0.40
N ALA A 210 -27.69 14.06 -0.43
CA ALA A 210 -27.67 14.91 -1.63
C ALA A 210 -26.24 15.27 -2.10
N THR A 211 -25.23 15.19 -1.22
CA THR A 211 -23.84 15.44 -1.58
C THR A 211 -23.13 14.20 -2.14
N LEU A 212 -23.74 13.02 -2.00
CA LEU A 212 -23.15 11.76 -2.45
C LEU A 212 -23.54 11.44 -3.91
N PRO A 213 -22.76 10.62 -4.61
CA PRO A 213 -23.08 10.22 -5.98
C PRO A 213 -24.43 9.49 -6.05
N THR A 214 -25.34 9.97 -6.89
CA THR A 214 -26.72 9.46 -7.02
C THR A 214 -26.84 8.15 -7.80
N ALA A 215 -25.81 7.71 -8.50
CA ALA A 215 -25.86 6.50 -9.32
C ALA A 215 -24.76 5.51 -8.93
N PRO A 216 -25.05 4.20 -8.89
CA PRO A 216 -24.00 3.21 -8.86
C PRO A 216 -23.09 3.44 -10.08
N ILE A 217 -21.80 3.53 -9.86
CA ILE A 217 -20.80 3.61 -10.93
C ILE A 217 -20.90 2.29 -11.73
N ARG A 218 -21.81 2.27 -12.70
CA ARG A 218 -21.98 1.14 -13.61
C ARG A 218 -20.76 1.14 -14.52
N LYS A 219 -19.73 0.38 -14.15
CA LYS A 219 -18.59 0.16 -15.03
C LYS A 219 -19.13 -0.45 -16.32
N GLN A 220 -19.14 0.32 -17.41
CA GLN A 220 -19.33 -0.27 -18.73
C GLN A 220 -18.30 -1.39 -18.86
N ARG A 221 -18.74 -2.58 -19.27
CA ARG A 221 -17.85 -3.70 -19.58
C ARG A 221 -17.09 -3.38 -20.87
N VAL A 222 -16.02 -2.59 -20.73
CA VAL A 222 -15.14 -2.29 -21.85
C VAL A 222 -14.21 -3.49 -22.03
N LYS A 223 -14.14 -4.04 -23.24
CA LYS A 223 -13.18 -5.11 -23.56
C LYS A 223 -11.77 -4.53 -23.44
N VAL A 224 -11.00 -4.99 -22.47
CA VAL A 224 -9.63 -4.52 -22.24
C VAL A 224 -8.71 -5.21 -23.25
N PRO A 225 -7.91 -4.48 -24.04
CA PRO A 225 -6.91 -5.06 -24.93
C PRO A 225 -5.67 -5.52 -24.14
N VAL A 226 -5.84 -6.58 -23.33
CA VAL A 226 -4.90 -7.06 -22.29
C VAL A 226 -3.46 -7.14 -22.80
N LYS A 227 -3.22 -7.82 -23.94
CA LYS A 227 -1.85 -8.04 -24.45
C LYS A 227 -1.13 -6.72 -24.82
N ARG A 228 -1.86 -5.79 -25.44
CA ARG A 228 -1.31 -4.47 -25.84
C ARG A 228 -1.08 -3.59 -24.62
N LEU A 229 -2.04 -3.59 -23.68
CA LEU A 229 -1.96 -2.83 -22.46
C LEU A 229 -0.80 -3.33 -21.59
N LEU A 230 -0.67 -4.65 -21.40
CA LEU A 230 0.42 -5.26 -20.65
C LEU A 230 1.79 -4.85 -21.21
N ARG A 231 1.95 -4.93 -22.55
CA ARG A 231 3.20 -4.51 -23.22
C ARG A 231 3.51 -3.01 -23.01
N ARG A 232 2.45 -2.17 -22.96
CA ARG A 232 2.61 -0.72 -22.75
C ARG A 232 2.97 -0.39 -21.30
N ILE A 233 2.44 -1.13 -20.33
CA ILE A 233 2.67 -0.92 -18.90
C ILE A 233 3.93 -1.63 -18.40
N LEU A 234 4.47 -2.60 -19.14
CA LEU A 234 5.64 -3.37 -18.72
C LEU A 234 6.82 -2.54 -18.21
N PRO A 235 7.23 -1.41 -18.85
CA PRO A 235 8.31 -0.58 -18.30
C PRO A 235 7.97 -0.03 -16.90
N VAL A 236 6.71 0.34 -16.66
CA VAL A 236 6.25 0.84 -15.36
C VAL A 236 6.27 -0.29 -14.33
N THR A 237 5.84 -1.50 -14.71
CA THR A 237 5.90 -2.72 -13.88
C THR A 237 7.33 -3.06 -13.45
N LEU A 238 8.30 -2.93 -14.36
CA LEU A 238 9.71 -3.17 -14.05
C LEU A 238 10.30 -2.11 -13.12
N VAL A 239 9.92 -0.85 -13.29
CA VAL A 239 10.31 0.23 -12.35
C VAL A 239 9.70 -0.01 -10.97
N ASP A 240 8.42 -0.40 -10.92
CA ASP A 240 7.72 -0.75 -9.68
C ASP A 240 8.40 -1.94 -8.98
N PHE A 241 8.82 -2.97 -9.71
CA PHE A 241 9.60 -4.08 -9.18
C PHE A 241 10.91 -3.61 -8.53
N CYS A 242 11.67 -2.74 -9.20
CA CYS A 242 12.93 -2.21 -8.68
C CYS A 242 12.72 -1.38 -7.40
N TYR A 243 11.69 -0.55 -7.39
CA TYR A 243 11.26 0.20 -6.21
C TYR A 243 10.84 -0.73 -5.08
N ALA A 244 9.91 -1.63 -5.38
CA ALA A 244 9.31 -2.50 -4.40
C ALA A 244 10.30 -3.48 -3.77
N TRP A 245 11.35 -3.89 -4.48
CA TRP A 245 12.42 -4.72 -3.92
C TRP A 245 13.01 -4.09 -2.66
N THR A 246 13.42 -2.85 -2.76
CA THR A 246 14.03 -2.12 -1.63
C THR A 246 13.00 -1.87 -0.53
N LEU A 247 11.76 -1.52 -0.90
CA LEU A 247 10.68 -1.36 0.08
C LEU A 247 10.44 -2.63 0.90
N TRP A 248 10.40 -3.81 0.26
CA TRP A 248 10.23 -5.09 0.96
C TRP A 248 11.41 -5.43 1.87
N VAL A 249 12.65 -5.05 1.52
CA VAL A 249 13.81 -5.15 2.42
C VAL A 249 13.56 -4.36 3.70
N PHE A 250 13.12 -3.11 3.59
CA PHE A 250 12.82 -2.27 4.75
C PHE A 250 11.67 -2.86 5.59
N LEU A 251 10.60 -3.28 4.95
CA LEU A 251 9.41 -3.79 5.65
C LEU A 251 9.65 -5.12 6.37
N THR A 252 10.62 -5.92 5.92
CA THR A 252 10.80 -7.30 6.43
C THR A 252 12.06 -7.49 7.27
N TRP A 253 13.15 -6.81 6.95
CA TRP A 253 14.46 -7.11 7.54
C TRP A 253 15.06 -5.96 8.35
N LEU A 254 14.50 -4.76 8.31
CA LEU A 254 15.09 -3.60 8.97
C LEU A 254 15.24 -3.77 10.49
N PRO A 255 14.25 -4.30 11.25
CA PRO A 255 14.44 -4.55 12.67
C PRO A 255 15.59 -5.52 12.94
N SER A 256 15.65 -6.65 12.22
CA SER A 256 16.73 -7.65 12.37
C SER A 256 18.08 -7.08 11.96
N PHE A 257 18.15 -6.22 10.94
CA PHE A 257 19.38 -5.52 10.56
C PHE A 257 19.95 -4.71 11.72
N PHE A 258 19.13 -3.89 12.39
CA PHE A 258 19.56 -3.11 13.54
C PHE A 258 19.99 -4.01 14.71
N MET A 259 19.29 -5.10 14.99
CA MET A 259 19.64 -6.02 16.06
C MET A 259 20.97 -6.73 15.82
N HIS A 260 21.19 -7.26 14.62
CA HIS A 260 22.35 -8.10 14.34
C HIS A 260 23.59 -7.30 13.95
N ASN A 261 23.43 -6.23 13.18
CA ASN A 261 24.55 -5.44 12.69
C ASN A 261 25.09 -4.45 13.73
N TYR A 262 24.21 -3.94 14.61
CA TYR A 262 24.56 -2.95 15.65
C TYR A 262 24.40 -3.51 17.06
N HIS A 263 24.11 -4.81 17.21
CA HIS A 263 23.93 -5.46 18.50
C HIS A 263 22.89 -4.78 19.39
N LEU A 264 21.86 -4.17 18.80
CA LEU A 264 20.80 -3.51 19.53
C LEU A 264 19.87 -4.55 20.17
N ASN A 265 19.32 -4.19 21.32
CA ASN A 265 18.19 -4.92 21.86
C ASN A 265 16.93 -4.67 21.01
N LEU A 266 15.90 -5.48 21.23
CA LEU A 266 14.66 -5.41 20.45
C LEU A 266 13.96 -4.03 20.56
N ARG A 267 14.00 -3.40 21.75
CA ARG A 267 13.37 -2.10 21.99
C ARG A 267 14.04 -1.00 21.16
N ASP A 268 15.35 -0.92 21.21
CA ASP A 268 16.09 0.13 20.51
C ASP A 268 15.98 -0.09 18.99
N SER A 269 16.10 -1.34 18.52
CA SER A 269 15.87 -1.69 17.11
C SER A 269 14.48 -1.24 16.63
N ALA A 270 13.43 -1.46 17.43
CA ALA A 270 12.07 -1.04 17.08
C ALA A 270 11.95 0.48 16.99
N LEU A 271 12.60 1.24 17.90
CA LEU A 271 12.57 2.70 17.87
C LEU A 271 13.28 3.25 16.61
N PHE A 272 14.45 2.73 16.27
CA PHE A 272 15.15 3.12 15.04
C PHE A 272 14.34 2.77 13.79
N THR A 273 13.76 1.57 13.74
CA THR A 273 12.88 1.15 12.64
C THR A 273 11.67 2.07 12.50
N SER A 274 11.03 2.44 13.61
CA SER A 274 9.91 3.40 13.61
C SER A 274 10.33 4.76 13.08
N GLY A 275 11.50 5.25 13.47
CA GLY A 275 12.06 6.51 12.96
C GLY A 275 12.21 6.50 11.43
N VAL A 276 12.71 5.40 10.87
CA VAL A 276 12.81 5.22 9.43
C VAL A 276 11.43 5.25 8.76
N PHE A 277 10.44 4.54 9.31
CA PHE A 277 9.09 4.53 8.72
C PHE A 277 8.37 5.88 8.87
N LEU A 278 8.60 6.62 9.95
CA LEU A 278 8.08 8.00 10.10
C LEU A 278 8.64 8.94 9.01
N ALA A 279 9.93 8.82 8.68
CA ALA A 279 10.51 9.56 7.56
C ALA A 279 9.80 9.25 6.24
N GLY A 280 9.37 7.99 6.02
CA GLY A 280 8.60 7.57 4.86
C GLY A 280 7.23 8.24 4.75
N ILE A 281 6.52 8.48 5.88
CA ILE A 281 5.24 9.22 5.87
C ILE A 281 5.43 10.59 5.22
N VAL A 282 6.48 11.30 5.63
CA VAL A 282 6.80 12.62 5.09
C VAL A 282 7.18 12.52 3.61
N GLY A 283 7.95 11.49 3.23
CA GLY A 283 8.35 11.23 1.84
C GLY A 283 7.16 11.04 0.91
N ASP A 284 6.19 10.21 1.28
CA ASP A 284 4.98 9.92 0.49
C ASP A 284 4.15 11.21 0.26
N MET A 285 3.92 11.99 1.33
CA MET A 285 3.20 13.27 1.23
C MET A 285 3.93 14.27 0.33
N VAL A 286 5.23 14.44 0.53
CA VAL A 286 6.06 15.38 -0.25
C VAL A 286 6.11 14.93 -1.72
N GLY A 287 6.25 13.64 -2.00
CA GLY A 287 6.28 13.09 -3.36
C GLY A 287 5.02 13.41 -4.16
N GLY A 288 3.83 13.23 -3.55
CA GLY A 288 2.56 13.57 -4.16
C GLY A 288 2.43 15.07 -4.45
N VAL A 289 2.68 15.91 -3.43
CA VAL A 289 2.59 17.38 -3.55
C VAL A 289 3.59 17.91 -4.57
N LEU A 290 4.83 17.41 -4.56
CA LEU A 290 5.88 17.83 -5.49
C LEU A 290 5.51 17.46 -6.93
N SER A 291 5.01 16.25 -7.15
CA SER A 291 4.58 15.77 -8.46
C SER A 291 3.47 16.64 -9.04
N ASP A 292 2.44 16.93 -8.24
CA ASP A 292 1.31 17.77 -8.69
C ASP A 292 1.73 19.23 -8.90
N HIS A 293 2.61 19.76 -8.05
CA HIS A 293 3.14 21.10 -8.18
C HIS A 293 3.95 21.27 -9.48
N VAL A 294 4.85 20.32 -9.78
CA VAL A 294 5.63 20.34 -11.03
C VAL A 294 4.71 20.25 -12.23
N TYR A 295 3.69 19.38 -12.18
CA TYR A 295 2.72 19.25 -13.27
C TYR A 295 1.93 20.55 -13.50
N LYS A 296 1.42 21.17 -12.44
CA LYS A 296 0.68 22.45 -12.51
C LYS A 296 1.53 23.58 -13.10
N ARG A 297 2.84 23.61 -12.80
CA ARG A 297 3.75 24.65 -13.29
C ARG A 297 4.23 24.43 -14.71
N THR A 298 4.46 23.18 -15.11
CA THR A 298 5.15 22.87 -16.37
C THR A 298 4.23 22.29 -17.44
N GLY A 299 3.08 21.70 -17.07
CA GLY A 299 2.24 20.90 -17.97
C GLY A 299 2.90 19.62 -18.50
N ASP A 300 4.12 19.29 -18.00
CA ASP A 300 4.96 18.22 -18.52
C ASP A 300 4.89 16.99 -17.60
N LEU A 301 4.23 15.93 -18.07
CA LEU A 301 4.10 14.66 -17.35
C LEU A 301 5.45 13.96 -17.14
N GLN A 302 6.42 14.12 -18.04
CA GLN A 302 7.74 13.52 -17.83
C GLN A 302 8.44 14.18 -16.64
N LYS A 303 8.39 15.50 -16.52
CA LYS A 303 8.96 16.21 -15.39
C LYS A 303 8.23 15.88 -14.08
N ALA A 304 6.92 15.84 -14.14
CA ALA A 304 6.07 15.63 -12.97
C ALA A 304 6.09 14.19 -12.44
N ARG A 305 6.25 13.20 -13.30
CA ARG A 305 6.22 11.77 -12.90
C ARG A 305 7.62 11.17 -12.94
N ARG A 306 8.20 10.99 -14.14
CA ARG A 306 9.48 10.32 -14.34
C ARG A 306 10.63 10.94 -13.55
N ASN A 307 10.80 12.27 -13.62
CA ASN A 307 11.95 12.90 -12.98
C ASN A 307 11.87 12.84 -11.46
N ILE A 308 10.66 12.87 -10.87
CA ILE A 308 10.49 12.70 -9.42
C ILE A 308 10.75 11.25 -8.99
N ILE A 309 10.34 10.27 -9.81
CA ILE A 309 10.69 8.86 -9.58
C ILE A 309 12.22 8.69 -9.62
N ILE A 310 12.89 9.28 -10.59
CA ILE A 310 14.37 9.25 -10.68
C ILE A 310 15.00 9.96 -9.48
N LEU A 311 14.47 11.10 -9.05
CA LEU A 311 14.95 11.83 -7.87
C LEU A 311 14.82 10.98 -6.60
N GLY A 312 13.66 10.34 -6.41
CA GLY A 312 13.41 9.48 -5.25
C GLY A 312 14.31 8.24 -5.23
N MET A 313 14.39 7.50 -6.33
CA MET A 313 15.28 6.34 -6.44
C MET A 313 16.76 6.74 -6.33
N GLY A 314 17.16 7.86 -6.93
CA GLY A 314 18.52 8.39 -6.85
C GLY A 314 18.90 8.82 -5.44
N GLY A 315 17.98 9.50 -4.74
CA GLY A 315 18.16 9.85 -3.33
C GLY A 315 18.32 8.60 -2.46
N ALA A 316 17.45 7.61 -2.63
CA ALA A 316 17.56 6.35 -1.91
C ALA A 316 18.90 5.65 -2.18
N LEU A 317 19.33 5.61 -3.42
CA LEU A 317 20.63 5.02 -3.81
C LEU A 317 21.80 5.75 -3.14
N ILE A 318 21.84 7.09 -3.20
CA ILE A 318 22.91 7.91 -2.61
C ILE A 318 23.01 7.67 -1.11
N PHE A 319 21.90 7.56 -0.40
CA PHE A 319 21.90 7.38 1.06
C PHE A 319 21.99 5.91 1.49
N LEU A 320 21.73 4.92 0.61
CA LEU A 320 22.04 3.52 0.88
C LEU A 320 23.52 3.17 0.70
N LEU A 321 24.23 3.88 -0.18
CA LEU A 321 25.67 3.63 -0.41
C LEU A 321 26.51 3.77 0.87
N PRO A 322 26.39 4.84 1.67
CA PRO A 322 27.14 4.98 2.93
C PRO A 322 26.85 3.86 3.94
N VAL A 323 25.64 3.29 3.95
CA VAL A 323 25.26 2.19 4.84
C VAL A 323 26.15 0.96 4.64
N MET A 324 26.77 0.80 3.45
CA MET A 324 27.66 -0.32 3.14
C MET A 324 29.02 -0.21 3.83
N PHE A 325 29.44 0.98 4.23
CA PHE A 325 30.81 1.24 4.69
C PHE A 325 30.87 1.84 6.09
N LEU A 326 29.78 2.49 6.54
CA LEU A 326 29.74 3.16 7.82
C LEU A 326 29.28 2.19 8.93
N THR A 327 29.88 2.35 10.09
CA THR A 327 29.58 1.54 11.29
C THR A 327 28.90 2.36 12.40
N ASP A 328 28.92 3.68 12.30
CA ASP A 328 28.25 4.53 13.29
C ASP A 328 26.74 4.41 13.16
N LEU A 329 26.08 3.97 14.24
CA LEU A 329 24.63 3.72 14.30
C LEU A 329 23.82 5.00 13.97
N THR A 330 24.23 6.15 14.47
CA THR A 330 23.49 7.40 14.29
C THR A 330 23.53 7.84 12.84
N VAL A 331 24.72 7.82 12.22
CA VAL A 331 24.89 8.20 10.82
C VAL A 331 24.16 7.23 9.90
N VAL A 332 24.25 5.92 10.14
CA VAL A 332 23.52 4.91 9.35
C VAL A 332 22.02 5.05 9.50
N SER A 333 21.52 5.32 10.72
CA SER A 333 20.09 5.53 10.94
C SER A 333 19.58 6.76 10.20
N ILE A 334 20.33 7.85 10.19
CA ILE A 334 20.00 9.05 9.40
C ILE A 334 20.01 8.72 7.91
N CYS A 335 21.02 8.00 7.43
CA CYS A 335 21.08 7.56 6.03
C CYS A 335 19.88 6.70 5.65
N LEU A 336 19.47 5.75 6.50
CA LEU A 336 18.30 4.91 6.26
C LEU A 336 16.98 5.71 6.31
N CYS A 337 16.87 6.69 7.22
CA CYS A 337 15.71 7.60 7.24
C CYS A 337 15.61 8.41 5.93
N VAL A 338 16.70 8.99 5.45
CA VAL A 338 16.71 9.79 4.22
C VAL A 338 16.53 8.88 2.99
N ALA A 339 17.11 7.68 3.00
CA ALA A 339 16.90 6.69 1.94
C ALA A 339 15.43 6.28 1.85
N PHE A 340 14.79 5.99 2.98
CA PHE A 340 13.38 5.60 3.00
C PHE A 340 12.45 6.76 2.66
N PHE A 341 12.72 7.98 3.18
CA PHE A 341 12.04 9.20 2.74
C PHE A 341 12.11 9.36 1.23
N SER A 342 13.30 9.18 0.64
CA SER A 342 13.50 9.31 -0.81
C SER A 342 12.76 8.21 -1.57
N MET A 343 12.73 6.98 -1.07
CA MET A 343 11.95 5.89 -1.62
C MET A 343 10.46 6.22 -1.68
N GLU A 344 9.92 6.78 -0.61
CA GLU A 344 8.49 7.08 -0.53
C GLU A 344 8.08 8.29 -1.40
N LEU A 345 9.02 9.16 -1.82
CA LEU A 345 8.75 10.16 -2.86
C LEU A 345 8.28 9.53 -4.19
N VAL A 346 8.66 8.27 -4.44
CA VAL A 346 8.40 7.54 -5.69
C VAL A 346 6.94 7.10 -5.79
N ILE A 347 6.29 6.73 -4.67
CA ILE A 347 5.02 5.99 -4.68
C ILE A 347 3.89 6.75 -5.37
N ALA A 348 3.65 8.00 -4.99
CA ALA A 348 2.54 8.79 -5.52
C ALA A 348 2.67 9.06 -7.04
N PRO A 349 3.81 9.56 -7.55
CA PRO A 349 3.98 9.73 -8.99
C PRO A 349 3.98 8.40 -9.76
N LEU A 350 4.49 7.30 -9.20
CA LEU A 350 4.49 5.99 -9.85
C LEU A 350 3.07 5.45 -10.06
N TRP A 351 2.21 5.56 -9.05
CA TRP A 351 0.80 5.17 -9.16
C TRP A 351 -0.02 6.08 -10.08
N ALA A 352 0.41 7.32 -10.32
CA ALA A 352 -0.22 8.20 -11.28
C ALA A 352 0.08 7.82 -12.74
N VAL A 353 1.25 7.24 -13.03
CA VAL A 353 1.68 6.90 -14.41
C VAL A 353 0.68 6.01 -15.16
N PRO A 354 0.13 4.91 -14.62
CA PRO A 354 -0.89 4.13 -15.31
C PRO A 354 -2.15 4.92 -15.65
N MET A 355 -2.55 5.86 -14.77
CA MET A 355 -3.73 6.71 -14.98
C MET A 355 -3.47 7.73 -16.10
N ASP A 356 -2.26 8.31 -16.15
CA ASP A 356 -1.86 9.27 -17.19
C ASP A 356 -1.73 8.58 -18.56
N ILE A 357 -1.19 7.34 -18.60
CA ILE A 357 -1.02 6.58 -19.85
C ILE A 357 -2.37 6.10 -20.40
N THR A 358 -3.28 5.65 -19.54
CA THR A 358 -4.55 5.05 -19.96
C THR A 358 -5.69 5.31 -18.96
N PRO A 359 -6.31 6.50 -19.01
CA PRO A 359 -7.41 6.83 -18.11
C PRO A 359 -8.58 5.84 -18.20
N ARG A 360 -8.88 5.34 -19.42
CA ARG A 360 -9.96 4.38 -19.69
C ARG A 360 -9.77 3.04 -19.00
N TYR A 361 -8.52 2.57 -18.90
CA TYR A 361 -8.15 1.27 -18.31
C TYR A 361 -7.29 1.41 -17.06
N ALA A 362 -7.34 2.56 -16.38
CA ALA A 362 -6.45 2.91 -15.27
C ALA A 362 -6.36 1.83 -14.19
N GLY A 363 -7.50 1.26 -13.77
CA GLY A 363 -7.53 0.19 -12.77
C GLY A 363 -6.81 -1.08 -13.22
N THR A 364 -7.02 -1.52 -14.47
CA THR A 364 -6.34 -2.70 -15.03
C THR A 364 -4.85 -2.43 -15.22
N ALA A 365 -4.49 -1.24 -15.67
CA ALA A 365 -3.09 -0.83 -15.86
C ALA A 365 -2.34 -0.76 -14.53
N SER A 366 -2.95 -0.21 -13.49
CA SER A 366 -2.39 -0.20 -12.13
C SER A 366 -2.26 -1.62 -11.56
N GLY A 367 -3.23 -2.51 -11.84
CA GLY A 367 -3.12 -3.93 -11.49
C GLY A 367 -1.93 -4.62 -12.17
N PHE A 368 -1.67 -4.34 -13.45
CA PHE A 368 -0.50 -4.86 -14.15
C PHE A 368 0.82 -4.29 -13.63
N MET A 369 0.86 -3.00 -13.31
CA MET A 369 2.01 -2.38 -12.63
C MET A 369 2.31 -3.12 -11.31
N ASN A 370 1.31 -3.29 -10.48
CA ASN A 370 1.46 -3.89 -9.14
C ASN A 370 1.87 -5.39 -9.14
N ILE A 371 1.90 -6.05 -10.31
CA ILE A 371 2.57 -7.35 -10.44
C ILE A 371 4.05 -7.23 -10.08
N GLY A 372 4.71 -6.12 -10.45
CA GLY A 372 6.09 -5.82 -10.07
C GLY A 372 6.29 -5.82 -8.56
N PHE A 373 5.42 -5.12 -7.84
CA PHE A 373 5.39 -5.10 -6.37
C PHE A 373 5.22 -6.50 -5.77
N GLY A 374 4.30 -7.30 -6.30
CA GLY A 374 4.06 -8.67 -5.84
C GLY A 374 5.26 -9.57 -6.05
N VAL A 375 5.89 -9.53 -7.24
CA VAL A 375 7.09 -10.34 -7.55
C VAL A 375 8.27 -9.92 -6.66
N ALA A 376 8.46 -8.63 -6.40
CA ALA A 376 9.46 -8.14 -5.47
C ALA A 376 9.23 -8.65 -4.05
N GLY A 377 7.96 -8.65 -3.59
CA GLY A 377 7.58 -9.18 -2.27
C GLY A 377 7.81 -10.69 -2.11
N ILE A 378 7.80 -11.43 -3.22
CA ILE A 378 8.16 -12.84 -3.24
C ILE A 378 9.70 -13.01 -3.18
N ALA A 379 10.42 -12.31 -4.04
CA ALA A 379 11.84 -12.56 -4.24
C ALA A 379 12.73 -11.91 -3.17
N SER A 380 12.45 -10.65 -2.81
CA SER A 380 13.32 -9.84 -1.97
C SER A 380 13.54 -10.43 -0.56
N PRO A 381 12.51 -10.79 0.23
CA PRO A 381 12.74 -11.30 1.58
C PRO A 381 13.44 -12.66 1.59
N LEU A 382 13.13 -13.52 0.62
CA LEU A 382 13.75 -14.83 0.49
C LEU A 382 15.25 -14.73 0.15
N ILE A 383 15.57 -13.92 -0.86
CA ILE A 383 16.96 -13.74 -1.31
C ILE A 383 17.79 -13.05 -0.22
N PHE A 384 17.22 -12.07 0.50
CA PHE A 384 17.87 -11.43 1.63
C PHE A 384 18.25 -12.46 2.71
N GLY A 385 17.30 -13.28 3.14
CA GLY A 385 17.53 -14.32 4.14
C GLY A 385 18.56 -15.37 3.69
N PHE A 386 18.53 -15.76 2.40
CA PHE A 386 19.49 -16.69 1.81
C PHE A 386 20.93 -16.12 1.81
N ILE A 387 21.09 -14.84 1.45
CA ILE A 387 22.41 -14.18 1.46
C ILE A 387 22.97 -14.17 2.88
N ILE A 388 22.16 -13.81 3.89
CA ILE A 388 22.60 -13.79 5.29
C ILE A 388 23.03 -15.19 5.76
N ASP A 389 22.25 -16.23 5.48
CA ASP A 389 22.58 -17.60 5.88
C ASP A 389 23.89 -18.09 5.25
N LYS A 390 24.21 -17.63 4.02
CA LYS A 390 25.44 -18.03 3.31
C LYS A 390 26.66 -17.22 3.68
N THR A 391 26.49 -15.93 3.98
CA THR A 391 27.62 -14.99 4.12
C THR A 391 27.80 -14.45 5.53
N GLY A 392 26.75 -14.50 6.37
CA GLY A 392 26.71 -13.81 7.67
C GLY A 392 26.72 -12.29 7.58
N ASN A 393 26.73 -11.73 6.37
CA ASN A 393 26.90 -10.29 6.15
C ASN A 393 25.56 -9.59 5.89
N TRP A 394 25.15 -8.73 6.83
CA TRP A 394 23.88 -7.99 6.78
C TRP A 394 23.87 -6.79 5.82
N HIS A 395 25.05 -6.36 5.35
CA HIS A 395 25.14 -5.26 4.36
C HIS A 395 24.99 -5.78 2.92
N LEU A 396 25.44 -6.99 2.63
CA LEU A 396 25.49 -7.53 1.27
C LEU A 396 24.13 -7.54 0.54
N PRO A 397 22.98 -7.84 1.19
CA PRO A 397 21.69 -7.76 0.53
C PRO A 397 21.30 -6.35 0.04
N PHE A 398 21.81 -5.28 0.65
CA PHE A 398 21.58 -3.90 0.20
C PHE A 398 22.29 -3.60 -1.13
N VAL A 399 23.35 -4.33 -1.48
CA VAL A 399 24.02 -4.20 -2.80
C VAL A 399 23.03 -4.49 -3.93
N LEU A 400 22.19 -5.53 -3.77
CA LEU A 400 21.13 -5.83 -4.74
C LEU A 400 20.10 -4.69 -4.82
N SER A 401 19.73 -4.12 -3.69
CA SER A 401 18.82 -2.95 -3.66
C SER A 401 19.41 -1.76 -4.43
N ILE A 402 20.70 -1.46 -4.20
CA ILE A 402 21.44 -0.40 -4.90
C ILE A 402 21.47 -0.67 -6.41
N GLY A 403 21.81 -1.90 -6.81
CA GLY A 403 21.84 -2.30 -8.23
C GLY A 403 20.47 -2.20 -8.90
N LEU A 404 19.41 -2.63 -8.21
CA LEU A 404 18.04 -2.53 -8.73
C LEU A 404 17.52 -1.09 -8.76
N LEU A 405 17.90 -0.22 -7.82
CA LEU A 405 17.59 1.21 -7.88
C LEU A 405 18.24 1.87 -9.11
N LEU A 406 19.50 1.56 -9.41
CA LEU A 406 20.18 2.01 -10.64
C LEU A 406 19.43 1.52 -11.88
N LEU A 407 19.08 0.24 -11.92
CA LEU A 407 18.29 -0.33 -13.02
C LEU A 407 16.93 0.35 -13.15
N GLY A 408 16.22 0.61 -12.04
CA GLY A 408 14.95 1.31 -12.01
C GLY A 408 15.04 2.74 -12.55
N ILE A 409 16.10 3.46 -12.20
CA ILE A 409 16.41 4.78 -12.77
C ILE A 409 16.56 4.68 -14.29
N ALA A 410 17.35 3.74 -14.81
CA ALA A 410 17.55 3.53 -16.24
C ALA A 410 16.23 3.16 -16.94
N LEU A 411 15.45 2.24 -16.36
CA LEU A 411 14.14 1.81 -16.91
C LEU A 411 13.10 2.94 -16.90
N SER A 412 13.22 3.91 -15.98
CA SER A 412 12.30 5.06 -15.90
C SER A 412 12.27 5.89 -17.18
N PHE A 413 13.36 5.90 -17.96
CA PHE A 413 13.39 6.59 -19.27
C PHE A 413 12.49 5.92 -20.33
N TRP A 414 12.10 4.66 -20.15
CA TRP A 414 11.21 3.94 -21.07
C TRP A 414 9.73 4.04 -20.70
N MET A 415 9.38 4.53 -19.49
CA MET A 415 7.98 4.62 -19.06
C MET A 415 7.13 5.54 -19.94
N ARG A 416 7.66 6.70 -20.34
CA ARG A 416 7.02 7.71 -21.19
C ARG A 416 5.58 8.01 -20.78
N PRO A 417 5.35 8.61 -19.61
CA PRO A 417 4.01 8.93 -19.12
C PRO A 417 3.27 9.93 -20.02
N ASP A 418 4.00 10.71 -20.82
CA ASP A 418 3.53 11.68 -21.80
C ASP A 418 2.87 11.06 -23.03
N LYS A 419 3.05 9.75 -23.29
CA LYS A 419 2.46 9.06 -24.44
C LYS A 419 1.24 8.26 -24.01
N PRO A 420 0.01 8.70 -24.36
CA PRO A 420 -1.20 7.97 -24.03
C PRO A 420 -1.28 6.65 -24.80
N PHE A 421 -1.97 5.68 -24.21
CA PHE A 421 -2.33 4.44 -24.86
C PHE A 421 -3.50 4.69 -25.83
N ILE A 422 -3.26 4.52 -27.14
CA ILE A 422 -4.27 4.69 -28.17
C ILE A 422 -4.90 3.33 -28.45
N ASP A 423 -6.22 3.23 -28.22
CA ASP A 423 -6.99 2.03 -28.61
C ASP A 423 -7.35 2.10 -30.11
N ARG A 424 -7.41 0.94 -30.78
CA ARG A 424 -7.82 0.89 -32.19
C ARG A 424 -9.29 1.26 -32.39
N ASP A 425 -10.12 1.07 -31.34
CA ASP A 425 -11.51 1.47 -31.38
C ASP A 425 -11.72 3.01 -31.35
N ASP A 426 -10.74 3.77 -30.84
CA ASP A 426 -10.79 5.23 -30.83
C ASP A 426 -10.42 5.84 -32.21
N SER A 427 -9.91 5.05 -33.15
CA SER A 427 -9.59 5.45 -34.53
C SER A 427 -10.75 5.24 -35.52
N ALA A 428 -11.84 4.61 -35.11
CA ALA A 428 -13.07 4.53 -35.90
C ALA A 428 -13.82 5.86 -35.80
N PRO A 429 -14.12 6.57 -36.92
CA PRO A 429 -14.92 7.78 -36.87
C PRO A 429 -16.27 7.44 -36.26
N SER A 430 -16.68 8.24 -35.24
CA SER A 430 -18.00 8.10 -34.64
C SER A 430 -19.07 8.23 -35.72
N THR A 431 -19.81 7.15 -35.95
CA THR A 431 -20.94 7.09 -36.91
C THR A 431 -22.07 8.07 -36.58
N GLU A 432 -21.95 8.88 -35.55
CA GLU A 432 -22.94 9.90 -35.18
C GLU A 432 -22.80 11.24 -35.97
N THR A 433 -21.71 11.44 -36.75
CA THR A 433 -21.55 12.69 -37.52
C THR A 433 -22.05 12.56 -38.97
N LEU A 434 -22.56 11.40 -39.38
CA LEU A 434 -23.12 11.20 -40.72
C LEU A 434 -24.65 11.28 -40.79
N GLY A 435 -25.32 11.62 -39.70
CA GLY A 435 -26.79 11.68 -39.62
C GLY A 435 -27.43 13.06 -39.81
N ILE A 436 -26.68 14.15 -40.04
CA ILE A 436 -27.26 15.53 -40.13
C ILE A 436 -26.87 16.23 -41.45
N VAL A 437 -26.69 15.54 -42.52
CA VAL A 437 -26.65 16.16 -43.86
C VAL A 437 -27.53 15.35 -44.81
N GLY A 438 -28.87 15.52 -44.66
CA GLY A 438 -29.79 14.83 -45.56
C GLY A 438 -31.23 15.16 -45.28
N ALA A 439 -31.57 16.45 -45.02
CA ALA A 439 -32.96 16.90 -45.07
C ALA A 439 -33.03 18.40 -45.28
N LYS A 440 -32.83 18.81 -46.55
CA LYS A 440 -33.38 20.05 -47.14
C LYS A 440 -33.11 20.03 -48.65
N VAL A 441 -34.05 19.51 -49.42
CA VAL A 441 -34.57 20.12 -50.67
C VAL A 441 -36.06 19.72 -50.72
#